data_c6f1bf39c6dc7c81a43ce0f89ead53e5
#
_entry.id   c6f1bf39c6dc7c81a43ce0f89ead53e5
#
_cell.length_a   1.000
_cell.length_b   1.000
_cell.length_c   1.000
_cell.angle_alpha   90.00
_cell.angle_beta   90.00
_cell.angle_gamma   90.00
#
_symmetry.space_group_name_H-M   'P 1'
#
loop_
_entity.id
_entity.type
_entity.pdbx_description
1 polymer ?
#
loop_
_entity_poly.entity_id
_entity_poly.type
_entity_poly.pdbx_seq_one_letter_code
_entity_poly.pdbx_strand_id
1 'polypeptide(L)'
;MSETPQSMHQAHIDLMNDFAHALDMRDWELLSSLYADDAEFYARQYLENSVPGEDFMKLEGREAIVSVLREIWDGLSATHHMLSNYRVKRGADGRTASASCLLRAYHVGNRERSHLFEESLGRFDFVTELQGGSWKIRRQDENIFIMLGTENAFALRPE
;
A
#
# COMPACT_ATOMS: atom_id res chain seq x y z
N MET A 1 -25.05 -13.13 10.72
CA MET A 1 -24.24 -13.31 11.95
C MET A 1 -23.40 -12.04 12.09
N SER A 2 -23.32 -11.44 13.27
CA SER A 2 -22.46 -10.25 13.51
C SER A 2 -21.01 -10.69 13.53
N GLU A 3 -20.16 -9.97 12.78
CA GLU A 3 -18.72 -10.19 12.77
C GLU A 3 -18.12 -9.96 14.16
N THR A 4 -17.31 -10.91 14.63
CA THR A 4 -16.62 -10.78 15.92
C THR A 4 -15.42 -9.83 15.80
N PRO A 5 -14.96 -9.18 16.88
CA PRO A 5 -13.74 -8.36 16.84
C PRO A 5 -12.52 -9.13 16.33
N GLN A 6 -12.39 -10.40 16.65
CA GLN A 6 -11.28 -11.24 16.22
C GLN A 6 -11.36 -11.57 14.73
N SER A 7 -12.56 -11.86 14.18
CA SER A 7 -12.74 -12.09 12.74
C SER A 7 -12.49 -10.84 11.92
N MET A 8 -12.91 -9.68 12.43
CA MET A 8 -12.60 -8.40 11.79
C MET A 8 -11.10 -8.10 11.76
N HIS A 9 -10.40 -8.34 12.88
CA HIS A 9 -8.94 -8.12 12.95
C HIS A 9 -8.22 -8.99 11.92
N GLN A 10 -8.57 -10.29 11.84
CA GLN A 10 -7.99 -11.21 10.86
C GLN A 10 -8.31 -10.79 9.43
N ALA A 11 -9.54 -10.39 9.13
CA ALA A 11 -9.92 -9.93 7.80
C ALA A 11 -9.10 -8.73 7.31
N HIS A 12 -8.72 -7.82 8.23
CA HIS A 12 -7.86 -6.69 7.87
C HIS A 12 -6.39 -7.08 7.72
N ILE A 13 -5.89 -8.04 8.51
CA ILE A 13 -4.54 -8.61 8.29
C ILE A 13 -4.49 -9.26 6.91
N ASP A 14 -5.48 -10.05 6.55
CA ASP A 14 -5.57 -10.71 5.26
C ASP A 14 -5.63 -9.68 4.12
N LEU A 15 -6.48 -8.65 4.24
CA LEU A 15 -6.58 -7.56 3.26
C LEU A 15 -5.23 -6.84 3.04
N MET A 16 -4.49 -6.53 4.10
CA MET A 16 -3.19 -5.87 4.01
C MET A 16 -2.13 -6.80 3.40
N ASN A 17 -2.15 -8.10 3.75
CA ASN A 17 -1.26 -9.09 3.16
C ASN A 17 -1.60 -9.36 1.69
N ASP A 18 -2.88 -9.42 1.33
CA ASP A 18 -3.33 -9.56 -0.07
C ASP A 18 -2.88 -8.37 -0.92
N PHE A 19 -2.91 -7.14 -0.35
CA PHE A 19 -2.37 -5.96 -1.01
C PHE A 19 -0.87 -6.14 -1.33
N ALA A 20 -0.05 -6.51 -0.34
CA ALA A 20 1.38 -6.74 -0.53
C ALA A 20 1.64 -7.88 -1.53
N HIS A 21 0.91 -8.98 -1.40
CA HIS A 21 1.00 -10.13 -2.31
C HIS A 21 0.64 -9.77 -3.75
N ALA A 22 -0.45 -9.01 -3.94
CA ALA A 22 -0.88 -8.58 -5.26
C ALA A 22 0.19 -7.74 -5.98
N LEU A 23 0.86 -6.84 -5.27
CA LEU A 23 1.97 -6.07 -5.80
C LEU A 23 3.17 -6.96 -6.16
N ASP A 24 3.61 -7.83 -5.25
CA ASP A 24 4.79 -8.67 -5.44
C ASP A 24 4.59 -9.69 -6.57
N MET A 25 3.37 -10.23 -6.71
CA MET A 25 3.00 -11.19 -7.75
C MET A 25 2.44 -10.55 -9.02
N ARG A 26 2.25 -9.21 -9.04
CA ARG A 26 1.63 -8.47 -10.15
C ARG A 26 0.22 -8.96 -10.46
N ASP A 27 -0.51 -9.35 -9.42
CA ASP A 27 -1.92 -9.73 -9.52
C ASP A 27 -2.80 -8.47 -9.49
N TRP A 28 -2.93 -7.84 -10.65
CA TRP A 28 -3.66 -6.58 -10.80
C TRP A 28 -5.17 -6.75 -10.63
N GLU A 29 -5.70 -7.94 -10.86
CA GLU A 29 -7.10 -8.27 -10.64
C GLU A 29 -7.38 -8.34 -9.13
N LEU A 30 -6.57 -9.07 -8.38
CA LEU A 30 -6.63 -9.09 -6.92
C LEU A 30 -6.48 -7.67 -6.37
N LEU A 31 -5.43 -6.93 -6.76
CA LEU A 31 -5.20 -5.56 -6.30
C LEU A 31 -6.43 -4.67 -6.51
N SER A 32 -7.01 -4.70 -7.73
CA SER A 32 -8.23 -3.95 -8.05
C SER A 32 -9.39 -4.33 -7.14
N SER A 33 -9.53 -5.61 -6.83
CA SER A 33 -10.62 -6.10 -5.99
C SER A 33 -10.58 -5.62 -4.55
N LEU A 34 -9.40 -5.20 -4.04
CA LEU A 34 -9.22 -4.74 -2.67
C LEU A 34 -9.70 -3.30 -2.45
N TYR A 35 -9.72 -2.48 -3.49
CA TYR A 35 -10.09 -1.07 -3.39
C TYR A 35 -11.58 -0.82 -3.63
N ALA A 36 -12.14 0.18 -2.95
CA ALA A 36 -13.42 0.77 -3.30
C ALA A 36 -13.29 1.57 -4.61
N ASP A 37 -14.39 1.80 -5.32
CA ASP A 37 -14.39 2.51 -6.62
C ASP A 37 -13.84 3.93 -6.51
N ASP A 38 -14.15 4.62 -5.40
CA ASP A 38 -13.77 5.99 -5.05
C ASP A 38 -12.57 6.07 -4.10
N ALA A 39 -11.71 5.04 -4.11
CA ALA A 39 -10.57 4.97 -3.20
C ALA A 39 -9.55 6.10 -3.45
N GLU A 40 -8.83 6.45 -2.41
CA GLU A 40 -7.73 7.41 -2.42
C GLU A 40 -6.42 6.74 -2.03
N PHE A 41 -5.33 7.10 -2.69
CA PHE A 41 -3.98 6.67 -2.36
C PHE A 41 -3.06 7.87 -2.24
N TYR A 42 -2.29 7.92 -1.16
CA TYR A 42 -1.28 8.93 -0.89
C TYR A 42 0.05 8.27 -0.56
N ALA A 43 1.14 8.81 -1.11
CA ALA A 43 2.48 8.43 -0.68
C ALA A 43 3.29 9.66 -0.33
N ARG A 44 3.97 9.61 0.83
CA ARG A 44 4.81 10.70 1.34
C ARG A 44 6.05 10.18 2.05
N GLN A 45 7.10 10.97 1.98
CA GLN A 45 8.29 10.73 2.79
C GLN A 45 8.27 11.64 4.02
N TYR A 46 8.57 11.08 5.17
CA TYR A 46 8.73 11.84 6.39
C TYR A 46 10.11 12.48 6.43
N LEU A 47 10.19 13.76 6.82
CA LEU A 47 11.45 14.48 7.00
C LEU A 47 12.15 14.05 8.30
N GLU A 48 11.34 13.80 9.33
CA GLU A 48 11.72 13.25 10.63
C GLU A 48 10.61 12.30 11.08
N ASN A 49 10.85 11.45 12.08
CA ASN A 49 9.91 10.40 12.51
C ASN A 49 8.47 10.88 12.79
N SER A 50 8.24 12.16 13.02
CA SER A 50 6.93 12.73 13.36
C SER A 50 6.52 13.89 12.45
N VAL A 51 7.36 14.28 11.49
CA VAL A 51 7.12 15.42 10.60
C VAL A 51 6.86 14.90 9.20
N PRO A 52 5.58 14.82 8.75
CA PRO A 52 5.28 14.41 7.38
C PRO A 52 5.83 15.43 6.39
N GLY A 53 6.45 14.95 5.33
CA GLY A 53 6.78 15.74 4.15
C GLY A 53 5.56 15.96 3.26
N GLU A 54 5.80 16.55 2.10
CA GLU A 54 4.76 16.68 1.08
C GLU A 54 4.42 15.32 0.46
N ASP A 55 3.19 15.18 -0.01
CA ASP A 55 2.77 14.02 -0.79
C ASP A 55 3.46 14.08 -2.15
N PHE A 56 4.28 13.09 -2.48
CA PHE A 56 4.87 12.96 -3.81
C PHE A 56 3.97 12.17 -4.76
N MET A 57 2.95 11.49 -4.23
CA MET A 57 1.92 10.82 -5.01
C MET A 57 0.56 11.03 -4.37
N LYS A 58 -0.43 11.36 -5.20
CA LYS A 58 -1.84 11.44 -4.83
C LYS A 58 -2.65 10.89 -6.00
N LEU A 59 -3.43 9.84 -5.75
CA LEU A 59 -4.26 9.17 -6.74
C LEU A 59 -5.69 9.06 -6.22
N GLU A 60 -6.68 9.23 -7.09
CA GLU A 60 -8.09 9.14 -6.78
C GLU A 60 -8.79 8.19 -7.76
N GLY A 61 -9.57 7.26 -7.22
CA GLY A 61 -10.27 6.22 -7.95
C GLY A 61 -9.43 4.94 -8.15
N ARG A 62 -10.10 3.80 -7.94
CA ARG A 62 -9.49 2.47 -8.05
C ARG A 62 -8.73 2.25 -9.36
N GLU A 63 -9.32 2.63 -10.49
CA GLU A 63 -8.72 2.42 -11.81
C GLU A 63 -7.42 3.21 -11.96
N ALA A 64 -7.39 4.46 -11.49
CA ALA A 64 -6.20 5.30 -11.54
C ALA A 64 -5.11 4.73 -10.62
N ILE A 65 -5.45 4.31 -9.40
CA ILE A 65 -4.51 3.70 -8.46
C ILE A 65 -3.86 2.46 -9.07
N VAL A 66 -4.66 1.51 -9.57
CA VAL A 66 -4.15 0.25 -10.14
C VAL A 66 -3.32 0.50 -11.39
N SER A 67 -3.75 1.43 -12.26
CA SER A 67 -3.02 1.77 -13.49
C SER A 67 -1.64 2.33 -13.19
N VAL A 68 -1.53 3.30 -12.28
CA VAL A 68 -0.27 3.94 -11.92
C VAL A 68 0.66 2.94 -11.20
N LEU A 69 0.15 2.18 -10.23
CA LEU A 69 0.96 1.16 -9.56
C LEU A 69 1.48 0.11 -10.56
N ARG A 70 0.66 -0.33 -11.51
CA ARG A 70 1.08 -1.25 -12.56
C ARG A 70 2.21 -0.67 -13.41
N GLU A 71 2.09 0.58 -13.83
CA GLU A 71 3.13 1.26 -14.62
C GLU A 71 4.46 1.33 -13.85
N ILE A 72 4.41 1.66 -12.57
CA ILE A 72 5.59 1.67 -11.69
C ILE A 72 6.22 0.28 -11.62
N TRP A 73 5.42 -0.74 -11.37
CA TRP A 73 5.90 -2.12 -11.20
C TRP A 73 6.43 -2.75 -12.48
N ASP A 74 5.97 -2.30 -13.66
CA ASP A 74 6.53 -2.71 -14.96
C ASP A 74 7.99 -2.23 -15.12
N GLY A 75 8.41 -1.22 -14.38
CA GLY A 75 9.80 -0.75 -14.30
C GLY A 75 10.70 -1.56 -13.36
N LEU A 76 10.16 -2.54 -12.62
CA LEU A 76 10.88 -3.32 -11.61
C LEU A 76 10.99 -4.78 -12.01
N SER A 77 12.14 -5.42 -11.71
CA SER A 77 12.34 -6.86 -11.94
C SER A 77 11.86 -7.70 -10.78
N ALA A 78 12.00 -7.20 -9.56
CA ALA A 78 11.59 -7.89 -8.34
C ALA A 78 11.15 -6.89 -7.28
N THR A 79 10.16 -7.28 -6.50
CA THR A 79 9.69 -6.54 -5.33
C THR A 79 9.43 -7.49 -4.17
N HIS A 80 9.56 -7.02 -2.95
CA HIS A 80 9.28 -7.81 -1.77
C HIS A 80 8.77 -6.90 -0.64
N HIS A 81 7.53 -7.13 -0.21
CA HIS A 81 6.90 -6.40 0.88
C HIS A 81 6.78 -7.27 2.11
N MET A 82 7.33 -6.81 3.22
CA MET A 82 7.12 -7.41 4.55
C MET A 82 6.28 -6.48 5.40
N LEU A 83 5.14 -6.98 5.87
CA LEU A 83 4.22 -6.25 6.74
C LEU A 83 4.25 -6.84 8.15
N SER A 84 4.13 -5.97 9.15
CA SER A 84 4.15 -6.37 10.55
C SER A 84 3.43 -5.38 11.46
N ASN A 85 3.31 -5.71 12.74
CA ASN A 85 2.76 -4.81 13.77
C ASN A 85 1.37 -4.28 13.43
N TYR A 86 0.50 -5.17 12.98
CA TYR A 86 -0.87 -4.85 12.59
C TYR A 86 -1.69 -4.28 13.72
N ARG A 87 -2.44 -3.22 13.44
CA ARG A 87 -3.40 -2.58 14.33
C ARG A 87 -4.70 -2.37 13.57
N VAL A 88 -5.82 -2.68 14.19
CA VAL A 88 -7.16 -2.50 13.60
C VAL A 88 -8.08 -1.90 14.65
N LYS A 89 -8.83 -0.88 14.25
CA LYS A 89 -9.82 -0.23 15.09
C LYS A 89 -11.12 -0.04 14.31
N ARG A 90 -12.20 -0.64 14.79
CA ARG A 90 -13.54 -0.48 14.20
C ARG A 90 -14.05 0.94 14.41
N GLY A 91 -14.68 1.51 13.38
CA GLY A 91 -15.43 2.76 13.46
C GLY A 91 -16.72 2.60 14.26
N ALA A 92 -17.23 3.72 14.79
CA ALA A 92 -18.44 3.72 15.60
C ALA A 92 -19.70 3.31 14.81
N ASP A 93 -19.69 3.45 13.49
CA ASP A 93 -20.75 3.06 12.57
C ASP A 93 -20.82 1.54 12.31
N GLY A 94 -19.81 0.79 12.76
CA GLY A 94 -19.67 -0.65 12.55
C GLY A 94 -19.40 -1.07 11.09
N ARG A 95 -19.33 -0.10 10.17
CA ARG A 95 -19.12 -0.31 8.72
C ARG A 95 -17.80 0.21 8.22
N THR A 96 -17.12 1.03 9.00
CA THR A 96 -15.75 1.50 8.71
C THR A 96 -14.76 0.94 9.70
N ALA A 97 -13.49 0.92 9.31
CA ALA A 97 -12.38 0.63 10.21
C ALA A 97 -11.13 1.42 9.79
N SER A 98 -10.27 1.69 10.76
CA SER A 98 -8.89 2.09 10.49
C SER A 98 -7.96 0.93 10.78
N ALA A 99 -7.00 0.71 9.89
CA ALA A 99 -5.99 -0.31 10.06
C ALA A 99 -4.61 0.28 9.76
N SER A 100 -3.57 -0.28 10.37
CA SER A 100 -2.20 0.08 10.04
C SER A 100 -1.25 -1.08 10.23
N CYS A 101 -0.12 -1.05 9.51
CA CYS A 101 0.98 -1.98 9.68
C CYS A 101 2.31 -1.29 9.38
N LEU A 102 3.39 -1.81 9.97
CA LEU A 102 4.73 -1.40 9.55
C LEU A 102 5.08 -2.07 8.21
N LEU A 103 5.78 -1.32 7.39
CA LEU A 103 6.23 -1.70 6.06
C LEU A 103 7.75 -1.79 6.02
N ARG A 104 8.26 -2.86 5.43
CA ARG A 104 9.59 -2.93 4.84
C ARG A 104 9.43 -3.45 3.42
N ALA A 105 9.76 -2.63 2.42
CA ALA A 105 9.65 -2.97 1.02
C ALA A 105 11.03 -2.93 0.35
N TYR A 106 11.29 -3.86 -0.56
CA TYR A 106 12.49 -3.92 -1.35
C TYR A 106 12.14 -3.98 -2.84
N HIS A 107 12.75 -3.10 -3.63
CA HIS A 107 12.46 -2.96 -5.04
C HIS A 107 13.77 -3.02 -5.85
N VAL A 108 13.79 -3.78 -6.94
CA VAL A 108 14.95 -3.92 -7.83
C VAL A 108 14.56 -3.46 -9.22
N GLY A 109 15.36 -2.58 -9.81
CA GLY A 109 15.16 -2.11 -11.18
C GLY A 109 15.23 -3.25 -12.21
N ASN A 110 14.56 -3.08 -13.35
CA ASN A 110 14.56 -4.09 -14.40
C ASN A 110 15.73 -3.91 -15.39
N ARG A 111 16.02 -4.98 -16.16
CA ARG A 111 16.97 -5.00 -17.29
C ARG A 111 18.31 -4.34 -16.92
N GLU A 112 18.70 -3.28 -17.66
CA GLU A 112 19.97 -2.56 -17.48
C GLU A 112 20.06 -1.89 -16.11
N ARG A 113 18.93 -1.64 -15.45
CA ARG A 113 18.82 -1.06 -14.10
C ARG A 113 18.77 -2.11 -12.98
N SER A 114 19.03 -3.40 -13.27
CA SER A 114 19.01 -4.48 -12.28
C SER A 114 20.04 -4.34 -11.15
N HIS A 115 21.01 -3.45 -11.29
CA HIS A 115 21.97 -3.08 -10.25
C HIS A 115 21.44 -1.98 -9.31
N LEU A 116 20.30 -1.36 -9.65
CA LEU A 116 19.65 -0.34 -8.83
C LEU A 116 18.62 -1.00 -7.93
N PHE A 117 18.57 -0.57 -6.68
CA PHE A 117 17.59 -1.05 -5.73
C PHE A 117 17.16 0.07 -4.78
N GLU A 118 15.99 -0.09 -4.22
CA GLU A 118 15.48 0.75 -3.15
C GLU A 118 14.92 -0.13 -2.03
N GLU A 119 15.17 0.26 -0.81
CA GLU A 119 14.56 -0.29 0.38
C GLU A 119 13.83 0.83 1.13
N SER A 120 12.52 0.68 1.27
CA SER A 120 11.67 1.62 1.99
C SER A 120 11.21 1.01 3.31
N LEU A 121 11.40 1.75 4.41
CA LEU A 121 10.85 1.40 5.72
C LEU A 121 9.85 2.46 6.13
N GLY A 122 8.66 2.03 6.50
CA GLY A 122 7.59 2.96 6.78
C GLY A 122 6.38 2.32 7.44
N ARG A 123 5.23 2.94 7.20
CA ARG A 123 3.95 2.49 7.70
C ARG A 123 2.88 2.68 6.63
N PHE A 124 2.06 1.68 6.45
CA PHE A 124 0.76 1.86 5.80
C PHE A 124 -0.30 2.19 6.83
N ASP A 125 -1.12 3.20 6.53
CA ASP A 125 -2.38 3.50 7.21
C ASP A 125 -3.52 3.32 6.22
N PHE A 126 -4.59 2.62 6.64
CA PHE A 126 -5.76 2.33 5.82
C PHE A 126 -7.03 2.82 6.50
N VAL A 127 -7.93 3.38 5.71
CA VAL A 127 -9.35 3.48 6.04
C VAL A 127 -10.09 2.50 5.15
N THR A 128 -10.86 1.63 5.77
CA THR A 128 -11.62 0.59 5.07
C THR A 128 -13.10 0.74 5.29
N GLU A 129 -13.88 0.21 4.37
CA GLU A 129 -15.34 0.19 4.43
C GLU A 129 -15.88 -1.19 4.06
N LEU A 130 -16.94 -1.63 4.75
CA LEU A 130 -17.62 -2.89 4.47
C LEU A 130 -18.61 -2.70 3.31
N GLN A 131 -18.30 -3.30 2.16
CA GLN A 131 -19.12 -3.26 0.95
C GLN A 131 -19.45 -4.69 0.49
N GLY A 132 -20.73 -5.02 0.34
CA GLY A 132 -21.17 -6.35 -0.13
C GLY A 132 -20.68 -7.53 0.74
N GLY A 133 -20.39 -7.29 2.02
CA GLY A 133 -19.88 -8.32 2.94
C GLY A 133 -18.36 -8.47 2.95
N SER A 134 -17.62 -7.66 2.18
CA SER A 134 -16.17 -7.63 2.14
C SER A 134 -15.63 -6.25 2.53
N TRP A 135 -14.50 -6.23 3.23
CA TRP A 135 -13.79 -4.98 3.52
C TRP A 135 -13.07 -4.48 2.27
N LYS A 136 -13.21 -3.18 1.95
CA LYS A 136 -12.56 -2.50 0.84
C LYS A 136 -11.72 -1.34 1.34
N ILE A 137 -10.59 -1.10 0.71
CA ILE A 137 -9.73 0.05 1.00
C ILE A 137 -10.40 1.29 0.39
N ARG A 138 -10.78 2.24 1.22
CA ARG A 138 -11.25 3.58 0.82
C ARG A 138 -10.14 4.60 0.76
N ARG A 139 -9.16 4.46 1.65
CA ARG A 139 -7.97 5.30 1.68
C ARG A 139 -6.78 4.51 2.14
N GLN A 140 -5.67 4.73 1.47
CA GLN A 140 -4.37 4.22 1.86
C GLN A 140 -3.37 5.37 1.90
N ASP A 141 -2.65 5.49 3.00
CA ASP A 141 -1.53 6.40 3.15
C ASP A 141 -0.25 5.57 3.32
N GLU A 142 0.67 5.70 2.38
CA GLU A 142 2.03 5.16 2.46
C GLU A 142 2.95 6.22 3.06
N ASN A 143 3.43 5.95 4.26
CA ASN A 143 4.28 6.87 5.01
C ASN A 143 5.69 6.28 5.09
N ILE A 144 6.64 6.81 4.29
CA ILE A 144 8.01 6.34 4.23
C ILE A 144 8.86 7.13 5.22
N PHE A 145 9.47 6.43 6.18
CA PHE A 145 10.33 7.04 7.21
C PHE A 145 11.80 6.99 6.85
N ILE A 146 12.23 5.89 6.22
CA ILE A 146 13.62 5.66 5.83
C ILE A 146 13.60 5.11 4.42
N MET A 147 14.45 5.67 3.57
CA MET A 147 14.70 5.18 2.23
C MET A 147 16.19 4.92 2.07
N LEU A 148 16.54 3.72 1.67
CA LEU A 148 17.91 3.26 1.45
C LEU A 148 18.06 2.73 0.03
N GLY A 149 19.27 2.69 -0.48
CA GLY A 149 19.57 2.09 -1.77
C GLY A 149 20.25 3.03 -2.74
N THR A 150 20.09 2.76 -4.02
CA THR A 150 20.66 3.54 -5.10
C THR A 150 19.66 4.59 -5.59
N GLU A 151 20.15 5.73 -6.04
CA GLU A 151 19.30 6.71 -6.70
C GLU A 151 18.68 6.12 -7.98
N ASN A 152 17.46 6.56 -8.32
CA ASN A 152 16.75 6.18 -9.54
C ASN A 152 16.39 4.69 -9.69
N ALA A 153 16.24 3.95 -8.60
CA ALA A 153 15.72 2.58 -8.66
C ALA A 153 14.29 2.57 -9.25
N PHE A 154 13.45 3.52 -8.88
CA PHE A 154 12.19 3.80 -9.54
C PHE A 154 12.42 4.78 -10.71
N ALA A 155 12.28 4.33 -11.94
CA ALA A 155 12.37 5.20 -13.11
C ALA A 155 11.04 5.93 -13.36
N LEU A 156 10.57 6.69 -12.39
CA LEU A 156 9.35 7.48 -12.51
C LEU A 156 9.58 8.95 -12.83
N ARG A 157 10.80 9.36 -13.13
CA ARG A 157 11.05 10.71 -13.67
C ARG A 157 11.53 10.56 -15.09
N PRO A 158 10.68 10.89 -16.09
CA PRO A 158 11.23 11.31 -17.37
C PRO A 158 12.14 12.51 -17.11
N GLU A 159 13.33 12.48 -17.69
CA GLU A 159 14.25 13.61 -17.73
C GLU A 159 13.57 14.87 -18.28
#